data_666456343bb40e3ad081ab0d8bdee8e3
#
_entry.id   666456343bb40e3ad081ab0d8bdee8e3
#
_cell.length_a   1.000
_cell.length_b   1.000
_cell.length_c   1.000
_cell.angle_alpha   90.00
_cell.angle_beta   90.00
_cell.angle_gamma   90.00
#
_symmetry.space_group_name_H-M   'P 1'
#
loop_
_entity.id
_entity.type
_entity.pdbx_description
1 polymer ?
#
loop_
_entity_poly.entity_id
_entity_poly.type
_entity_poly.pdbx_seq_one_letter_code
_entity_poly.pdbx_strand_id
1 'polypeptide(L)'
;MKLLLGLVLCLAGCAAADPGLRTAGPLHAAAPADVDRADLTFPARDGLQLYAQRWRPRTGEPRGVVVIHHGLADHSDRYAGFAERLVHAGYAVWAFDMRGHGRSAGARVQIDRIDDLLEDLDAFVALVREREPGRPIVLYGHSLGGLATALYAIERHPGVAGVVLAAPGIAFDAPPLQAAAVQLVTALAPNAKILAVPHTEFSSDPQIVAELDHDPLIAQGSGPARTARAAVDGVARVWAHPGQLVVPLLVVHGKADQVTAPSGSRDLVARAGTADRTLALYDGLHHDVLHDPGGDRVAADIVAWLDKHTGAAAVEAAPAPASAPTGTLTTATERLGGDRSPRTMAVELDVRGEHEGGDAGATAGLRLRLGTGEHIGYTGGIDLRGGYLSGARYEVDGHLLGLAVRSGATTLSVTAGIGIGGLRGAGATHLPVELALEAPLGPTRAFARAGLGWRLGGAAYTEDAFGLADEATALAGLRLGRDHGYWSTVRAGAGPFVAVTYRNLGGVDVWGVALGGELWGGN
;
A
#
# COMPACT_ATOMS: atom_id res chain seq x y z
N MET A 1 26.19 16.61 21.96
CA MET A 1 25.59 17.66 21.10
C MET A 1 26.06 17.63 19.65
N LYS A 2 27.16 16.94 19.28
CA LYS A 2 27.61 16.82 17.87
C LYS A 2 27.09 15.56 17.15
N LEU A 3 26.55 14.57 17.86
CA LEU A 3 25.99 13.35 17.25
C LEU A 3 24.50 13.47 16.86
N LEU A 4 23.75 14.37 17.50
CA LEU A 4 22.33 14.61 17.15
C LEU A 4 22.16 15.44 15.89
N LEU A 5 23.17 16.24 15.51
CA LEU A 5 23.13 17.07 14.29
C LEU A 5 23.41 16.24 13.01
N GLY A 6 24.08 15.09 13.15
CA GLY A 6 24.37 14.18 12.02
C GLY A 6 23.17 13.33 11.59
N LEU A 7 22.22 13.05 12.48
CA LEU A 7 21.06 12.21 12.15
C LEU A 7 19.93 13.01 11.48
N VAL A 8 19.87 14.32 11.70
CA VAL A 8 18.85 15.19 11.06
C VAL A 8 19.26 15.61 9.65
N LEU A 9 20.55 15.60 9.31
CA LEU A 9 21.03 15.97 7.96
C LEU A 9 20.98 14.81 6.94
N CYS A 10 20.78 13.55 7.37
CA CYS A 10 20.57 12.42 6.45
C CYS A 10 19.11 12.24 6.00
N LEU A 11 18.16 13.02 6.53
CA LEU A 11 16.76 12.99 6.13
C LEU A 11 16.39 14.04 5.08
N ALA A 12 17.30 14.95 4.75
CA ALA A 12 17.20 15.76 3.53
C ALA A 12 17.61 14.87 2.35
N GLY A 13 16.70 13.97 1.95
CA GLY A 13 16.84 13.25 0.70
C GLY A 13 16.98 14.27 -0.41
N CYS A 14 18.15 14.32 -1.03
CA CYS A 14 18.30 14.92 -2.35
C CYS A 14 17.17 14.35 -3.20
N ALA A 15 16.27 15.20 -3.68
CA ALA A 15 15.42 14.84 -4.79
C ALA A 15 16.40 14.47 -5.90
N ALA A 16 16.61 13.17 -6.12
CA ALA A 16 17.39 12.70 -7.23
C ALA A 16 16.67 13.24 -8.47
N ALA A 17 17.40 13.97 -9.29
CA ALA A 17 16.89 14.41 -10.58
C ALA A 17 16.29 13.20 -11.29
N ASP A 18 15.14 13.38 -11.93
CA ASP A 18 14.51 12.32 -12.73
C ASP A 18 15.57 11.72 -13.68
N PRO A 19 15.90 10.42 -13.57
CA PRO A 19 16.97 9.82 -14.35
C PRO A 19 16.69 9.78 -15.86
N GLY A 20 15.62 10.39 -16.36
CA GLY A 20 15.28 10.39 -17.78
C GLY A 20 15.01 8.98 -18.35
N LEU A 21 14.83 8.88 -19.67
CA LEU A 21 14.66 7.59 -20.35
C LEU A 21 15.93 6.75 -20.26
N ARG A 22 15.77 5.46 -20.00
CA ARG A 22 16.89 4.51 -19.95
C ARG A 22 17.15 3.95 -21.34
N THR A 23 18.40 4.10 -21.81
CA THR A 23 18.85 3.57 -23.09
C THR A 23 19.54 2.21 -22.95
N ALA A 24 19.86 1.79 -21.73
CA ALA A 24 20.50 0.51 -21.44
C ALA A 24 19.48 -0.63 -21.43
N GLY A 25 19.77 -1.69 -22.13
CA GLY A 25 19.00 -2.94 -22.21
C GLY A 25 19.35 -3.65 -23.50
N PRO A 26 19.17 -4.97 -23.61
CA PRO A 26 19.36 -5.69 -24.85
C PRO A 26 18.45 -5.10 -25.92
N LEU A 27 18.97 -5.02 -27.14
CA LEU A 27 18.13 -4.75 -28.30
C LEU A 27 17.09 -5.88 -28.36
N HIS A 28 15.86 -5.49 -28.66
CA HIS A 28 14.79 -6.48 -28.86
C HIS A 28 15.19 -7.52 -29.89
N ALA A 29 14.72 -8.75 -29.72
CA ALA A 29 14.71 -9.70 -30.81
C ALA A 29 13.98 -9.09 -32.01
N ALA A 30 14.44 -9.39 -33.23
CA ALA A 30 13.77 -8.92 -34.43
C ALA A 30 12.34 -9.48 -34.45
N ALA A 31 11.36 -8.60 -34.67
CA ALA A 31 9.98 -9.05 -34.84
C ALA A 31 9.85 -9.95 -36.09
N PRO A 32 8.91 -10.90 -36.11
CA PRO A 32 8.58 -11.68 -37.30
C PRO A 32 8.32 -10.79 -38.53
N ALA A 33 8.62 -11.31 -39.72
CA ALA A 33 8.55 -10.51 -40.97
C ALA A 33 7.15 -9.95 -41.28
N ASP A 34 6.11 -10.56 -40.74
CA ASP A 34 4.70 -10.16 -40.88
C ASP A 34 4.20 -9.23 -39.79
N VAL A 35 5.05 -8.94 -38.78
CA VAL A 35 4.77 -8.04 -37.68
C VAL A 35 5.50 -6.71 -37.88
N ASP A 36 4.76 -5.60 -37.85
CA ASP A 36 5.30 -4.24 -37.78
C ASP A 36 5.43 -3.81 -36.32
N ARG A 37 6.66 -3.77 -35.80
CA ARG A 37 6.98 -3.31 -34.45
C ARG A 37 7.60 -1.91 -34.51
N ALA A 38 7.19 -1.05 -33.59
CA ALA A 38 7.77 0.28 -33.44
C ALA A 38 7.89 0.66 -31.97
N ASP A 39 8.99 1.30 -31.66
CA ASP A 39 9.27 1.92 -30.36
C ASP A 39 8.87 3.39 -30.41
N LEU A 40 8.33 3.90 -29.32
CA LEU A 40 7.95 5.30 -29.20
C LEU A 40 8.08 5.79 -27.75
N THR A 41 7.92 7.08 -27.56
CA THR A 41 7.79 7.70 -26.25
C THR A 41 6.59 8.61 -26.23
N PHE A 42 6.02 8.79 -25.05
CA PHE A 42 4.93 9.73 -24.84
C PHE A 42 5.09 10.42 -23.48
N PRO A 43 4.65 11.66 -23.32
CA PRO A 43 4.68 12.35 -22.05
C PRO A 43 3.51 11.87 -21.17
N ALA A 44 3.81 11.51 -19.92
CA ALA A 44 2.81 11.46 -18.87
C ALA A 44 2.24 12.87 -18.60
N ARG A 45 1.17 12.95 -17.83
CA ARG A 45 0.52 14.25 -17.55
C ARG A 45 1.43 15.23 -16.80
N ASP A 46 2.35 14.74 -15.97
CA ASP A 46 3.38 15.50 -15.24
C ASP A 46 4.62 15.81 -16.08
N GLY A 47 4.65 15.40 -17.35
CA GLY A 47 5.74 15.62 -18.29
C GLY A 47 6.81 14.54 -18.30
N LEU A 48 6.69 13.53 -17.42
CA LEU A 48 7.62 12.40 -17.40
C LEU A 48 7.56 11.65 -18.73
N GLN A 49 8.72 11.33 -19.32
CA GLN A 49 8.77 10.61 -20.60
C GLN A 49 8.65 9.10 -20.34
N LEU A 50 7.61 8.52 -20.89
CA LEU A 50 7.35 7.09 -20.81
C LEU A 50 7.67 6.41 -22.14
N TYR A 51 8.31 5.24 -22.05
CA TYR A 51 8.62 4.40 -23.20
C TYR A 51 7.44 3.50 -23.51
N ALA A 52 7.18 3.28 -24.80
CA ALA A 52 6.11 2.41 -25.27
C ALA A 52 6.53 1.65 -26.52
N GLN A 53 5.77 0.62 -26.83
CA GLN A 53 5.94 -0.24 -27.98
C GLN A 53 4.60 -0.50 -28.63
N ARG A 54 4.64 -0.68 -29.97
CA ARG A 54 3.50 -1.07 -30.78
C ARG A 54 3.84 -2.25 -31.65
N TRP A 55 2.95 -3.21 -31.75
CA TRP A 55 2.98 -4.31 -32.70
C TRP A 55 1.68 -4.30 -33.52
N ARG A 56 1.80 -4.40 -34.84
CA ARG A 56 0.65 -4.46 -35.75
C ARG A 56 0.88 -5.53 -36.83
N PRO A 57 -0.20 -6.10 -37.39
CA PRO A 57 -0.08 -6.82 -38.66
C PRO A 57 0.55 -5.91 -39.72
N ARG A 58 1.54 -6.41 -40.45
CA ARG A 58 2.18 -5.65 -41.52
C ARG A 58 1.23 -5.43 -42.71
N THR A 59 0.28 -6.31 -42.86
CA THR A 59 -0.76 -6.24 -43.91
C THR A 59 -2.14 -6.40 -43.31
N GLY A 60 -3.10 -5.69 -43.85
CA GLY A 60 -4.46 -5.67 -43.34
C GLY A 60 -4.65 -4.71 -42.17
N GLU A 61 -5.91 -4.42 -41.87
CA GLU A 61 -6.28 -3.57 -40.76
C GLU A 61 -6.58 -4.42 -39.51
N PRO A 62 -6.09 -4.05 -38.32
CA PRO A 62 -6.39 -4.78 -37.10
C PRO A 62 -7.87 -4.67 -36.75
N ARG A 63 -8.46 -5.75 -36.27
CA ARG A 63 -9.88 -5.79 -35.86
C ARG A 63 -10.16 -5.22 -34.49
N GLY A 64 -9.10 -4.96 -33.71
CA GLY A 64 -9.15 -4.37 -32.39
C GLY A 64 -7.75 -4.09 -31.86
N VAL A 65 -7.69 -3.47 -30.71
CA VAL A 65 -6.45 -3.08 -30.07
C VAL A 65 -6.40 -3.64 -28.65
N VAL A 66 -5.27 -4.22 -28.29
CA VAL A 66 -4.99 -4.63 -26.90
C VAL A 66 -3.94 -3.68 -26.32
N VAL A 67 -4.25 -3.05 -25.20
CA VAL A 67 -3.34 -2.20 -24.44
C VAL A 67 -2.84 -2.97 -23.24
N ILE A 68 -1.53 -3.18 -23.14
CA ILE A 68 -0.90 -3.97 -22.08
C ILE A 68 -0.30 -3.05 -21.01
N HIS A 69 -0.66 -3.30 -19.76
CA HIS A 69 -0.16 -2.67 -18.55
C HIS A 69 0.53 -3.74 -17.69
N HIS A 70 1.86 -3.75 -17.68
CA HIS A 70 2.68 -4.76 -17.01
C HIS A 70 2.65 -4.68 -15.48
N GLY A 71 3.30 -5.60 -14.78
CA GLY A 71 3.37 -5.69 -13.32
C GLY A 71 4.48 -4.85 -12.68
N LEU A 72 4.56 -4.92 -11.33
CA LEU A 72 5.65 -4.30 -10.58
C LEU A 72 7.00 -4.93 -10.94
N ALA A 73 8.04 -4.10 -11.06
CA ALA A 73 9.40 -4.50 -11.44
C ALA A 73 9.53 -5.17 -12.81
N ASP A 74 8.49 -5.13 -13.63
CA ASP A 74 8.38 -5.72 -14.97
C ASP A 74 8.58 -4.65 -16.07
N HIS A 75 8.39 -5.00 -17.34
CA HIS A 75 8.44 -4.09 -18.48
C HIS A 75 7.76 -4.68 -19.72
N SER A 76 7.48 -3.82 -20.71
CA SER A 76 6.70 -4.16 -21.91
C SER A 76 7.36 -5.20 -22.84
N ASP A 77 8.70 -5.28 -22.88
CA ASP A 77 9.42 -6.23 -23.74
C ASP A 77 9.10 -7.70 -23.43
N ARG A 78 8.81 -8.03 -22.19
CA ARG A 78 8.48 -9.40 -21.79
C ARG A 78 7.17 -9.90 -22.44
N TYR A 79 6.33 -8.97 -22.87
CA TYR A 79 5.07 -9.30 -23.56
C TYR A 79 5.22 -9.45 -25.07
N ALA A 80 6.44 -9.39 -25.65
CA ALA A 80 6.65 -9.46 -27.10
C ALA A 80 6.06 -10.74 -27.71
N GLY A 81 6.32 -11.92 -27.13
CA GLY A 81 5.75 -13.18 -27.61
C GLY A 81 4.23 -13.23 -27.54
N PHE A 82 3.64 -12.68 -26.49
CA PHE A 82 2.18 -12.56 -26.39
C PHE A 82 1.63 -11.54 -27.40
N ALA A 83 2.30 -10.40 -27.60
CA ALA A 83 1.94 -9.41 -28.59
C ALA A 83 1.97 -9.98 -30.01
N GLU A 84 3.00 -10.74 -30.36
CA GLU A 84 3.08 -11.43 -31.68
C GLU A 84 1.92 -12.40 -31.88
N ARG A 85 1.57 -13.18 -30.86
CA ARG A 85 0.41 -14.07 -30.90
C ARG A 85 -0.90 -13.30 -31.14
N LEU A 86 -1.08 -12.16 -30.47
CA LEU A 86 -2.23 -11.30 -30.68
C LEU A 86 -2.26 -10.69 -32.09
N VAL A 87 -1.09 -10.31 -32.62
CA VAL A 87 -0.97 -9.80 -34.01
C VAL A 87 -1.36 -10.88 -35.02
N HIS A 88 -0.90 -12.12 -34.84
CA HIS A 88 -1.30 -13.26 -35.69
C HIS A 88 -2.80 -13.57 -35.57
N ALA A 89 -3.42 -13.23 -34.43
CA ALA A 89 -4.87 -13.29 -34.24
C ALA A 89 -5.60 -12.06 -34.82
N GLY A 90 -4.90 -11.10 -35.44
CA GLY A 90 -5.48 -9.94 -36.13
C GLY A 90 -5.68 -8.69 -35.26
N TYR A 91 -5.00 -8.59 -34.12
CA TYR A 91 -5.04 -7.42 -33.23
C TYR A 91 -3.82 -6.51 -33.42
N ALA A 92 -3.97 -5.23 -33.18
CA ALA A 92 -2.85 -4.37 -32.83
C ALA A 92 -2.60 -4.45 -31.32
N VAL A 93 -1.33 -4.37 -30.92
CA VAL A 93 -0.93 -4.41 -29.51
C VAL A 93 -0.13 -3.16 -29.19
N TRP A 94 -0.43 -2.54 -28.08
CA TRP A 94 0.27 -1.40 -27.54
C TRP A 94 0.64 -1.69 -26.09
N ALA A 95 1.89 -1.49 -25.73
CA ALA A 95 2.36 -1.67 -24.38
C ALA A 95 3.27 -0.50 -23.99
N PHE A 96 3.30 -0.13 -22.72
CA PHE A 96 4.23 0.89 -22.23
C PHE A 96 4.92 0.41 -20.97
N ASP A 97 6.10 0.96 -20.71
CA ASP A 97 6.79 0.77 -19.45
C ASP A 97 6.26 1.79 -18.45
N MET A 98 5.76 1.32 -17.29
CA MET A 98 5.33 2.21 -16.22
C MET A 98 6.43 3.17 -15.80
N ARG A 99 6.06 4.30 -15.20
CA ARG A 99 7.02 5.21 -14.57
C ARG A 99 7.99 4.46 -13.67
N GLY A 100 9.28 4.73 -13.78
CA GLY A 100 10.33 4.06 -13.02
C GLY A 100 10.61 2.60 -13.39
N HIS A 101 9.97 2.04 -14.42
CA HIS A 101 10.15 0.67 -14.90
C HIS A 101 10.75 0.62 -16.30
N GLY A 102 11.30 -0.53 -16.67
CA GLY A 102 11.83 -0.74 -18.00
C GLY A 102 12.72 0.40 -18.49
N ARG A 103 12.38 0.97 -19.64
CA ARG A 103 13.06 2.11 -20.28
C ARG A 103 12.44 3.46 -19.92
N SER A 104 11.28 3.49 -19.27
CA SER A 104 10.62 4.73 -18.85
C SER A 104 11.45 5.51 -17.83
N ALA A 105 11.31 6.83 -17.88
CA ALA A 105 11.89 7.75 -16.92
C ALA A 105 11.30 7.53 -15.50
N GLY A 106 11.90 8.19 -14.52
CA GLY A 106 11.50 8.13 -13.12
C GLY A 106 12.41 7.25 -12.25
N ALA A 107 12.33 7.41 -10.95
CA ALA A 107 13.09 6.62 -9.99
C ALA A 107 12.66 5.14 -10.02
N ARG A 108 13.64 4.21 -9.92
CA ARG A 108 13.37 2.77 -10.08
C ARG A 108 12.31 2.26 -9.11
N VAL A 109 11.25 1.65 -9.68
CA VAL A 109 10.12 1.02 -8.96
C VAL A 109 9.41 2.00 -8.03
N GLN A 110 9.59 3.32 -8.21
CA GLN A 110 8.96 4.33 -7.38
C GLN A 110 7.64 4.79 -7.99
N ILE A 111 6.57 4.60 -7.23
CA ILE A 111 5.22 5.08 -7.51
C ILE A 111 4.77 5.81 -6.26
N ASP A 112 4.51 7.11 -6.37
CA ASP A 112 4.16 7.93 -5.22
C ASP A 112 2.67 7.81 -4.86
N ARG A 113 1.81 7.72 -5.88
CA ARG A 113 0.36 7.55 -5.75
C ARG A 113 -0.16 6.59 -6.80
N ILE A 114 -1.20 5.85 -6.48
CA ILE A 114 -1.87 5.00 -7.48
C ILE A 114 -2.45 5.83 -8.64
N ASP A 115 -2.86 7.07 -8.37
CA ASP A 115 -3.37 7.99 -9.39
C ASP A 115 -2.33 8.27 -10.48
N ASP A 116 -1.04 8.26 -10.18
CA ASP A 116 0.02 8.45 -11.15
C ASP A 116 -0.03 7.36 -12.24
N LEU A 117 -0.36 6.11 -11.85
CA LEU A 117 -0.56 5.01 -12.82
C LEU A 117 -1.86 5.15 -13.62
N LEU A 118 -2.92 5.65 -12.97
CA LEU A 118 -4.19 5.89 -13.67
C LEU A 118 -4.05 7.02 -14.71
N GLU A 119 -3.30 8.07 -14.38
CA GLU A 119 -3.04 9.20 -15.27
C GLU A 119 -2.12 8.81 -16.42
N ASP A 120 -1.11 7.97 -16.20
CA ASP A 120 -0.24 7.42 -17.23
C ASP A 120 -1.04 6.54 -18.20
N LEU A 121 -1.89 5.66 -17.68
CA LEU A 121 -2.74 4.79 -18.49
C LEU A 121 -3.76 5.63 -19.30
N ASP A 122 -4.32 6.68 -18.71
CA ASP A 122 -5.25 7.59 -19.38
C ASP A 122 -4.58 8.29 -20.59
N ALA A 123 -3.37 8.84 -20.36
CA ALA A 123 -2.58 9.45 -21.43
C ALA A 123 -2.21 8.43 -22.53
N PHE A 124 -1.86 7.20 -22.15
CA PHE A 124 -1.53 6.15 -23.11
C PHE A 124 -2.75 5.70 -23.91
N VAL A 125 -3.89 5.48 -23.27
CA VAL A 125 -5.14 5.12 -23.96
C VAL A 125 -5.59 6.23 -24.92
N ALA A 126 -5.41 7.51 -24.54
CA ALA A 126 -5.71 8.64 -25.42
C ALA A 126 -4.79 8.61 -26.67
N LEU A 127 -3.49 8.38 -26.51
CA LEU A 127 -2.55 8.21 -27.61
C LEU A 127 -2.95 7.04 -28.53
N VAL A 128 -3.31 5.91 -27.93
CA VAL A 128 -3.75 4.73 -28.71
C VAL A 128 -5.01 5.03 -29.53
N ARG A 129 -5.98 5.74 -28.96
CA ARG A 129 -7.19 6.15 -29.69
C ARG A 129 -6.91 7.07 -30.87
N GLU A 130 -5.94 7.98 -30.70
CA GLU A 130 -5.50 8.85 -31.80
C GLU A 130 -4.86 8.04 -32.93
N ARG A 131 -4.07 7.02 -32.61
CA ARG A 131 -3.30 6.22 -33.55
C ARG A 131 -4.09 5.08 -34.20
N GLU A 132 -5.14 4.61 -33.52
CA GLU A 132 -6.02 3.50 -33.93
C GLU A 132 -7.50 3.92 -33.94
N PRO A 133 -7.87 4.93 -34.74
CA PRO A 133 -9.20 5.53 -34.70
C PRO A 133 -10.29 4.50 -35.02
N GLY A 134 -11.38 4.53 -34.24
CA GLY A 134 -12.55 3.69 -34.44
C GLY A 134 -12.37 2.20 -34.11
N ARG A 135 -11.22 1.82 -33.57
CA ARG A 135 -10.97 0.41 -33.17
C ARG A 135 -11.46 0.16 -31.74
N PRO A 136 -12.09 -1.01 -31.46
CA PRO A 136 -12.39 -1.41 -30.10
C PRO A 136 -11.08 -1.66 -29.35
N ILE A 137 -10.95 -1.04 -28.17
CA ILE A 137 -9.79 -1.21 -27.30
C ILE A 137 -10.15 -2.14 -26.15
N VAL A 138 -9.30 -3.13 -25.87
CA VAL A 138 -9.33 -3.96 -24.67
C VAL A 138 -8.09 -3.66 -23.84
N LEU A 139 -8.28 -3.44 -22.55
CA LEU A 139 -7.18 -3.26 -21.62
C LEU A 139 -6.78 -4.61 -21.03
N TYR A 140 -5.48 -4.90 -21.04
CA TYR A 140 -4.88 -6.03 -20.34
C TYR A 140 -4.00 -5.49 -19.21
N GLY A 141 -4.18 -5.98 -17.99
CA GLY A 141 -3.34 -5.60 -16.85
C GLY A 141 -2.87 -6.81 -16.06
N HIS A 142 -1.57 -6.88 -15.78
CA HIS A 142 -0.96 -7.92 -14.96
C HIS A 142 -0.56 -7.39 -13.59
N SER A 143 -0.83 -8.13 -12.52
CA SER A 143 -0.35 -7.83 -11.15
C SER A 143 -0.69 -6.38 -10.72
N LEU A 144 0.30 -5.53 -10.45
CA LEU A 144 0.11 -4.10 -10.16
C LEU A 144 -0.56 -3.36 -11.32
N GLY A 145 -0.18 -3.69 -12.57
CA GLY A 145 -0.87 -3.18 -13.76
C GLY A 145 -2.33 -3.66 -13.82
N GLY A 146 -2.60 -4.86 -13.32
CA GLY A 146 -3.96 -5.39 -13.15
C GLY A 146 -4.77 -4.62 -12.12
N LEU A 147 -4.17 -4.27 -10.99
CA LEU A 147 -4.77 -3.37 -9.99
C LEU A 147 -5.11 -2.00 -10.60
N ALA A 148 -4.12 -1.37 -11.24
CA ALA A 148 -4.31 -0.05 -11.86
C ALA A 148 -5.36 -0.09 -12.98
N THR A 149 -5.38 -1.14 -13.81
CA THR A 149 -6.35 -1.31 -14.90
C THR A 149 -7.76 -1.54 -14.36
N ALA A 150 -7.93 -2.35 -13.31
CA ALA A 150 -9.22 -2.54 -12.66
C ALA A 150 -9.75 -1.23 -12.07
N LEU A 151 -8.90 -0.51 -11.33
CA LEU A 151 -9.26 0.78 -10.73
C LEU A 151 -9.57 1.84 -11.79
N TYR A 152 -8.79 1.88 -12.87
CA TYR A 152 -9.04 2.77 -14.02
C TYR A 152 -10.41 2.50 -14.65
N ALA A 153 -10.77 1.24 -14.86
CA ALA A 153 -12.08 0.88 -15.39
C ALA A 153 -13.24 1.24 -14.44
N ILE A 154 -13.03 1.09 -13.11
CA ILE A 154 -14.00 1.45 -12.08
C ILE A 154 -14.22 2.96 -12.00
N GLU A 155 -13.17 3.76 -12.03
CA GLU A 155 -13.27 5.19 -11.70
C GLU A 155 -13.35 6.11 -12.93
N ARG A 156 -12.73 5.71 -14.05
CA ARG A 156 -12.63 6.56 -15.25
C ARG A 156 -13.63 6.18 -16.33
N HIS A 157 -14.24 4.99 -16.25
CA HIS A 157 -15.19 4.48 -17.26
C HIS A 157 -14.71 4.72 -18.69
N PRO A 158 -13.55 4.17 -19.09
CA PRO A 158 -12.81 4.62 -20.28
C PRO A 158 -13.48 4.33 -21.63
N GLY A 159 -14.67 3.76 -21.68
CA GLY A 159 -15.34 3.41 -22.94
C GLY A 159 -14.51 2.42 -23.76
N VAL A 160 -14.05 1.34 -23.14
CA VAL A 160 -13.31 0.25 -23.78
C VAL A 160 -14.22 -0.95 -24.02
N ALA A 161 -13.85 -1.81 -24.97
CA ALA A 161 -14.61 -3.00 -25.33
C ALA A 161 -14.57 -4.07 -24.24
N GLY A 162 -13.56 -4.03 -23.37
CA GLY A 162 -13.45 -4.93 -22.23
C GLY A 162 -12.12 -4.82 -21.49
N VAL A 163 -12.01 -5.57 -20.41
CA VAL A 163 -10.83 -5.61 -19.54
C VAL A 163 -10.42 -7.05 -19.30
N VAL A 164 -9.14 -7.35 -19.46
CA VAL A 164 -8.51 -8.61 -19.10
C VAL A 164 -7.56 -8.35 -17.94
N LEU A 165 -7.76 -9.02 -16.82
CA LEU A 165 -6.90 -8.94 -15.65
C LEU A 165 -6.18 -10.26 -15.43
N ALA A 166 -4.86 -10.24 -15.42
CA ALA A 166 -4.02 -11.41 -15.18
C ALA A 166 -3.38 -11.29 -13.79
N ALA A 167 -3.70 -12.23 -12.90
CA ALA A 167 -3.21 -12.27 -11.53
C ALA A 167 -3.22 -10.88 -10.86
N PRO A 168 -4.36 -10.13 -10.87
CA PRO A 168 -4.38 -8.73 -10.46
C PRO A 168 -3.99 -8.55 -8.99
N GLY A 169 -3.21 -7.51 -8.69
CA GLY A 169 -2.72 -7.15 -7.36
C GLY A 169 -3.80 -6.56 -6.43
N ILE A 170 -4.94 -7.20 -6.30
CA ILE A 170 -6.12 -6.71 -5.56
C ILE A 170 -6.36 -7.43 -4.24
N ALA A 171 -5.65 -8.52 -3.97
CA ALA A 171 -5.65 -9.23 -2.69
C ALA A 171 -4.28 -9.89 -2.45
N PHE A 172 -3.87 -9.90 -1.20
CA PHE A 172 -2.60 -10.51 -0.76
C PHE A 172 -2.87 -11.34 0.49
N ASP A 173 -2.31 -12.54 0.56
CA ASP A 173 -2.41 -13.40 1.75
C ASP A 173 -1.37 -12.99 2.80
N ALA A 174 -1.40 -11.71 3.21
CA ALA A 174 -0.51 -11.16 4.20
C ALA A 174 -1.16 -11.15 5.60
N PRO A 175 -0.46 -11.60 6.65
CA PRO A 175 -0.95 -11.47 8.01
C PRO A 175 -1.28 -10.00 8.35
N PRO A 176 -2.35 -9.72 9.11
CA PRO A 176 -2.75 -8.34 9.46
C PRO A 176 -1.62 -7.51 10.10
N LEU A 177 -0.74 -8.15 10.86
CA LEU A 177 0.44 -7.51 11.46
C LEU A 177 1.43 -7.01 10.40
N GLN A 178 1.65 -7.78 9.34
CA GLN A 178 2.54 -7.39 8.25
C GLN A 178 1.95 -6.20 7.45
N ALA A 179 0.65 -6.21 7.20
CA ALA A 179 -0.02 -5.09 6.54
C ALA A 179 0.10 -3.79 7.35
N ALA A 180 -0.06 -3.87 8.68
CA ALA A 180 0.11 -2.71 9.56
C ALA A 180 1.57 -2.25 9.64
N ALA A 181 2.55 -3.16 9.67
CA ALA A 181 3.96 -2.83 9.62
C ALA A 181 4.32 -2.08 8.32
N VAL A 182 3.81 -2.52 7.17
CA VAL A 182 3.97 -1.81 5.89
C VAL A 182 3.43 -0.39 6.00
N GLN A 183 2.23 -0.18 6.53
CA GLN A 183 1.64 1.15 6.69
C GLN A 183 2.50 2.06 7.58
N LEU A 184 3.03 1.56 8.68
CA LEU A 184 3.90 2.34 9.55
C LEU A 184 5.21 2.70 8.85
N VAL A 185 5.88 1.73 8.23
CA VAL A 185 7.13 1.99 7.50
C VAL A 185 6.91 3.01 6.39
N THR A 186 5.78 2.93 5.67
CA THR A 186 5.46 3.91 4.62
C THR A 186 5.24 5.32 5.16
N ALA A 187 4.71 5.45 6.37
CA ALA A 187 4.49 6.75 7.01
C ALA A 187 5.79 7.38 7.53
N LEU A 188 6.67 6.56 8.13
CA LEU A 188 7.89 7.05 8.79
C LEU A 188 9.11 7.09 7.86
N ALA A 189 9.19 6.16 6.92
CA ALA A 189 10.33 5.98 6.02
C ALA A 189 9.86 5.61 4.61
N PRO A 190 9.20 6.52 3.86
CA PRO A 190 8.59 6.22 2.56
C PRO A 190 9.59 5.72 1.51
N ASN A 191 10.88 5.99 1.70
CA ASN A 191 11.96 5.52 0.83
C ASN A 191 12.59 4.21 1.28
N ALA A 192 12.16 3.63 2.42
CA ALA A 192 12.68 2.35 2.88
C ALA A 192 12.42 1.26 1.84
N LYS A 193 13.41 0.45 1.55
CA LYS A 193 13.35 -0.63 0.56
C LYS A 193 12.73 -1.88 1.21
N ILE A 194 11.42 -2.02 1.10
CA ILE A 194 10.65 -3.09 1.75
C ILE A 194 9.85 -3.97 0.78
N LEU A 195 9.62 -3.50 -0.45
CA LEU A 195 8.78 -4.18 -1.42
C LEU A 195 9.63 -5.07 -2.30
N ALA A 196 9.80 -6.31 -1.92
CA ALA A 196 10.50 -7.34 -2.70
C ALA A 196 9.59 -8.56 -2.88
N VAL A 197 9.60 -9.10 -4.08
CA VAL A 197 8.95 -10.37 -4.39
C VAL A 197 10.02 -11.27 -5.00
N PRO A 198 10.33 -12.43 -4.42
CA PRO A 198 11.27 -13.37 -4.99
C PRO A 198 10.82 -13.84 -6.37
N HIS A 199 11.71 -13.88 -7.35
CA HIS A 199 11.35 -14.31 -8.72
C HIS A 199 10.89 -15.76 -8.77
N THR A 200 11.29 -16.58 -7.79
CA THR A 200 10.80 -17.95 -7.61
C THR A 200 9.30 -18.07 -7.34
N GLU A 201 8.63 -16.96 -6.95
CA GLU A 201 7.18 -16.91 -6.76
C GLU A 201 6.45 -16.55 -8.06
N PHE A 202 7.18 -16.05 -9.08
CA PHE A 202 6.59 -15.67 -10.38
C PHE A 202 6.34 -16.88 -11.27
N SER A 203 7.28 -17.85 -11.31
CA SER A 203 7.19 -19.03 -12.17
C SER A 203 7.76 -20.27 -11.48
N SER A 204 7.21 -21.43 -11.83
CA SER A 204 7.76 -22.74 -11.46
C SER A 204 8.95 -23.17 -12.32
N ASP A 205 9.20 -22.48 -13.43
CA ASP A 205 10.29 -22.79 -14.35
C ASP A 205 11.59 -22.09 -13.94
N PRO A 206 12.64 -22.83 -13.54
CA PRO A 206 13.93 -22.23 -13.18
C PRO A 206 14.57 -21.41 -14.31
N GLN A 207 14.25 -21.69 -15.58
CA GLN A 207 14.75 -20.91 -16.70
C GLN A 207 14.11 -19.53 -16.73
N ILE A 208 12.81 -19.45 -16.56
CA ILE A 208 12.09 -18.17 -16.46
C ILE A 208 12.57 -17.36 -15.25
N VAL A 209 12.78 -18.00 -14.10
CA VAL A 209 13.35 -17.35 -12.92
C VAL A 209 14.74 -16.78 -13.22
N ALA A 210 15.60 -17.55 -13.89
CA ALA A 210 16.94 -17.07 -14.27
C ALA A 210 16.89 -15.93 -15.28
N GLU A 211 15.94 -15.92 -16.22
CA GLU A 211 15.72 -14.80 -17.15
C GLU A 211 15.34 -13.52 -16.37
N LEU A 212 14.44 -13.63 -15.39
CA LEU A 212 14.05 -12.50 -14.52
C LEU A 212 15.25 -11.97 -13.70
N ASP A 213 16.09 -12.86 -13.16
CA ASP A 213 17.26 -12.50 -12.35
C ASP A 213 18.34 -11.78 -13.18
N HIS A 214 18.43 -12.04 -14.48
CA HIS A 214 19.47 -11.49 -15.35
C HIS A 214 18.98 -10.36 -16.27
N ASP A 215 17.69 -10.06 -16.29
CA ASP A 215 17.14 -8.99 -17.11
C ASP A 215 17.52 -7.60 -16.56
N PRO A 216 18.30 -6.80 -17.33
CA PRO A 216 18.75 -5.48 -16.87
C PRO A 216 17.61 -4.44 -16.79
N LEU A 217 16.47 -4.69 -17.42
CA LEU A 217 15.30 -3.82 -17.36
C LEU A 217 14.40 -4.12 -16.16
N ILE A 218 14.51 -5.30 -15.59
CA ILE A 218 13.88 -5.64 -14.32
C ILE A 218 14.63 -5.00 -13.16
N ALA A 219 13.91 -4.40 -12.25
CA ALA A 219 14.51 -3.82 -11.06
C ALA A 219 14.91 -4.93 -10.10
N GLN A 220 16.21 -5.22 -10.03
CA GLN A 220 16.76 -6.13 -9.04
C GLN A 220 16.73 -5.49 -7.65
N GLY A 221 16.14 -6.13 -6.67
CA GLY A 221 16.04 -5.66 -5.30
C GLY A 221 14.70 -5.01 -4.94
N SER A 222 14.61 -4.56 -3.69
CA SER A 222 13.36 -4.10 -3.11
C SER A 222 12.95 -2.71 -3.59
N GLY A 223 11.67 -2.54 -3.89
CA GLY A 223 11.03 -1.25 -4.14
C GLY A 223 10.80 -0.44 -2.85
N PRO A 224 10.56 0.89 -2.97
CA PRO A 224 10.34 1.75 -1.82
C PRO A 224 8.95 1.54 -1.20
N ALA A 225 8.86 1.82 0.10
CA ALA A 225 7.64 1.68 0.89
C ALA A 225 6.46 2.52 0.33
N ARG A 226 6.72 3.69 -0.26
CA ARG A 226 5.68 4.52 -0.89
C ARG A 226 4.96 3.80 -2.04
N THR A 227 5.66 2.94 -2.80
CA THR A 227 5.06 2.12 -3.85
C THR A 227 4.12 1.07 -3.26
N ALA A 228 4.52 0.42 -2.15
CA ALA A 228 3.63 -0.48 -1.42
C ALA A 228 2.37 0.26 -0.92
N ARG A 229 2.52 1.49 -0.44
CA ARG A 229 1.39 2.33 -0.03
C ARG A 229 0.46 2.64 -1.19
N ALA A 230 1.00 3.09 -2.33
CA ALA A 230 0.20 3.36 -3.53
C ALA A 230 -0.63 2.12 -3.94
N ALA A 231 -0.03 0.92 -3.87
CA ALA A 231 -0.75 -0.33 -4.13
C ALA A 231 -1.86 -0.59 -3.11
N VAL A 232 -1.59 -0.43 -1.80
CA VAL A 232 -2.59 -0.60 -0.73
C VAL A 232 -3.75 0.38 -0.90
N ASP A 233 -3.46 1.65 -1.19
CA ASP A 233 -4.49 2.67 -1.46
C ASP A 233 -5.34 2.28 -2.68
N GLY A 234 -4.72 1.76 -3.74
CA GLY A 234 -5.42 1.26 -4.93
C GLY A 234 -6.34 0.08 -4.63
N VAL A 235 -5.85 -0.90 -3.86
CA VAL A 235 -6.65 -2.06 -3.41
C VAL A 235 -7.89 -1.61 -2.63
N ALA A 236 -7.72 -0.70 -1.68
CA ALA A 236 -8.83 -0.17 -0.90
C ALA A 236 -9.90 0.49 -1.79
N ARG A 237 -9.48 1.24 -2.82
CA ARG A 237 -10.39 1.92 -3.77
C ARG A 237 -11.13 0.93 -4.68
N VAL A 238 -10.45 -0.13 -5.16
CA VAL A 238 -11.13 -1.20 -5.93
C VAL A 238 -12.25 -1.82 -5.10
N TRP A 239 -11.97 -2.15 -3.84
CA TRP A 239 -12.94 -2.78 -2.95
C TRP A 239 -14.03 -1.85 -2.41
N ALA A 240 -13.84 -0.55 -2.49
CA ALA A 240 -14.88 0.42 -2.16
C ALA A 240 -16.04 0.39 -3.17
N HIS A 241 -15.74 0.17 -4.46
CA HIS A 241 -16.75 0.26 -5.52
C HIS A 241 -16.61 -0.82 -6.62
N PRO A 242 -16.45 -2.11 -6.31
CA PRO A 242 -16.23 -3.16 -7.31
C PRO A 242 -17.40 -3.29 -8.29
N GLY A 243 -18.63 -2.94 -7.87
CA GLY A 243 -19.81 -2.91 -8.72
C GLY A 243 -19.80 -1.86 -9.83
N GLN A 244 -18.88 -0.91 -9.81
CA GLN A 244 -18.70 0.08 -10.89
C GLN A 244 -17.83 -0.47 -12.05
N LEU A 245 -17.27 -1.66 -11.93
CA LEU A 245 -16.64 -2.36 -13.04
C LEU A 245 -17.73 -2.96 -13.93
N VAL A 246 -18.20 -2.16 -14.89
CA VAL A 246 -19.38 -2.46 -15.73
C VAL A 246 -19.05 -2.88 -17.16
N VAL A 247 -17.77 -2.86 -17.54
CA VAL A 247 -17.30 -3.33 -18.86
C VAL A 247 -17.14 -4.84 -18.89
N PRO A 248 -17.22 -5.52 -20.06
CA PRO A 248 -16.89 -6.94 -20.18
C PRO A 248 -15.57 -7.28 -19.50
N LEU A 249 -15.54 -8.33 -18.68
CA LEU A 249 -14.44 -8.67 -17.79
C LEU A 249 -13.99 -10.12 -17.97
N LEU A 250 -12.70 -10.32 -18.25
CA LEU A 250 -12.02 -11.60 -18.08
C LEU A 250 -10.98 -11.47 -16.97
N VAL A 251 -10.99 -12.38 -16.01
CA VAL A 251 -9.91 -12.53 -15.03
C VAL A 251 -9.27 -13.90 -15.21
N VAL A 252 -7.96 -13.93 -15.43
CA VAL A 252 -7.13 -15.13 -15.50
C VAL A 252 -6.19 -15.17 -14.31
N HIS A 253 -6.03 -16.33 -13.64
CA HIS A 253 -5.20 -16.42 -12.44
C HIS A 253 -4.64 -17.84 -12.24
N GLY A 254 -3.38 -17.92 -11.83
CA GLY A 254 -2.75 -19.19 -11.43
C GLY A 254 -3.23 -19.62 -10.05
N LYS A 255 -3.59 -20.90 -9.88
CA LYS A 255 -4.02 -21.40 -8.56
C LYS A 255 -2.85 -21.58 -7.58
N ALA A 256 -1.61 -21.66 -8.09
CA ALA A 256 -0.40 -21.75 -7.29
C ALA A 256 0.26 -20.38 -7.04
N ASP A 257 -0.40 -19.28 -7.41
CA ASP A 257 0.08 -17.92 -7.16
C ASP A 257 0.23 -17.64 -5.67
N GLN A 258 1.44 -17.28 -5.25
CA GLN A 258 1.80 -16.91 -3.87
C GLN A 258 2.06 -15.40 -3.72
N VAL A 259 2.05 -14.64 -4.82
CA VAL A 259 2.24 -13.18 -4.83
C VAL A 259 0.92 -12.45 -4.62
N THR A 260 -0.09 -12.84 -5.40
CA THR A 260 -1.45 -12.29 -5.29
C THR A 260 -2.45 -13.42 -5.07
N ALA A 261 -3.42 -13.19 -4.17
CA ALA A 261 -4.36 -14.24 -3.78
C ALA A 261 -5.44 -14.49 -4.85
N PRO A 262 -5.58 -15.72 -5.38
CA PRO A 262 -6.65 -16.06 -6.32
C PRO A 262 -8.07 -15.86 -5.77
N SER A 263 -8.21 -15.78 -4.44
CA SER A 263 -9.47 -15.43 -3.76
C SER A 263 -9.95 -14.03 -4.17
N GLY A 264 -9.03 -13.04 -4.28
CA GLY A 264 -9.37 -11.70 -4.73
C GLY A 264 -9.97 -11.68 -6.14
N SER A 265 -9.44 -12.49 -7.06
CA SER A 265 -10.01 -12.63 -8.41
C SER A 265 -11.42 -13.21 -8.40
N ARG A 266 -11.68 -14.22 -7.55
CA ARG A 266 -13.05 -14.76 -7.35
C ARG A 266 -14.01 -13.69 -6.84
N ASP A 267 -13.57 -12.96 -5.82
CA ASP A 267 -14.39 -11.92 -5.18
C ASP A 267 -14.66 -10.74 -6.12
N LEU A 268 -13.67 -10.31 -6.92
CA LEU A 268 -13.85 -9.25 -7.91
C LEU A 268 -14.89 -9.65 -8.96
N VAL A 269 -14.74 -10.84 -9.56
CA VAL A 269 -15.69 -11.35 -10.55
C VAL A 269 -17.09 -11.51 -9.95
N ALA A 270 -17.20 -11.96 -8.70
CA ALA A 270 -18.49 -12.08 -8.02
C ALA A 270 -19.18 -10.71 -7.81
N ARG A 271 -18.42 -9.64 -7.57
CA ARG A 271 -18.93 -8.30 -7.22
C ARG A 271 -18.93 -7.29 -8.36
N ALA A 272 -18.26 -7.58 -9.50
CA ALA A 272 -18.29 -6.71 -10.67
C ALA A 272 -19.71 -6.45 -11.15
N GLY A 273 -19.99 -5.20 -11.58
CA GLY A 273 -21.31 -4.77 -12.01
C GLY A 273 -21.70 -5.23 -13.41
N THR A 274 -20.75 -5.72 -14.19
CA THR A 274 -21.03 -6.30 -15.50
C THR A 274 -21.66 -7.68 -15.39
N ALA A 275 -22.64 -7.99 -16.27
CA ALA A 275 -23.13 -9.35 -16.43
C ALA A 275 -22.18 -10.23 -17.26
N ASP A 276 -21.38 -9.61 -18.13
CA ASP A 276 -20.39 -10.27 -18.98
C ASP A 276 -19.04 -10.36 -18.27
N ARG A 277 -18.93 -11.40 -17.42
CA ARG A 277 -17.76 -11.62 -16.59
C ARG A 277 -17.35 -13.09 -16.60
N THR A 278 -16.06 -13.32 -16.77
CA THR A 278 -15.47 -14.67 -16.83
C THR A 278 -14.28 -14.74 -15.87
N LEU A 279 -14.19 -15.83 -15.12
CA LEU A 279 -13.04 -16.19 -14.30
C LEU A 279 -12.43 -17.49 -14.83
N ALA A 280 -11.16 -17.47 -15.20
CA ALA A 280 -10.37 -18.65 -15.56
C ALA A 280 -9.25 -18.85 -14.55
N LEU A 281 -9.27 -19.98 -13.86
CA LEU A 281 -8.26 -20.38 -12.89
C LEU A 281 -7.48 -21.58 -13.40
N TYR A 282 -6.15 -21.48 -13.40
CA TYR A 282 -5.26 -22.48 -14.00
C TYR A 282 -4.52 -23.25 -12.91
N ASP A 283 -4.67 -24.58 -12.95
CA ASP A 283 -3.96 -25.48 -12.03
C ASP A 283 -2.45 -25.43 -12.31
N GLY A 284 -1.66 -25.34 -11.24
CA GLY A 284 -0.21 -25.38 -11.28
C GLY A 284 0.49 -24.08 -11.73
N LEU A 285 -0.23 -23.11 -12.32
CA LEU A 285 0.36 -21.84 -12.70
C LEU A 285 0.58 -20.94 -11.49
N HIS A 286 1.73 -20.25 -11.49
CA HIS A 286 2.14 -19.24 -10.52
C HIS A 286 1.66 -17.84 -10.93
N HIS A 287 2.37 -16.82 -10.46
CA HIS A 287 1.98 -15.42 -10.63
C HIS A 287 2.04 -14.93 -12.08
N ASP A 288 3.09 -15.28 -12.80
CA ASP A 288 3.31 -14.84 -14.19
C ASP A 288 2.64 -15.81 -15.18
N VAL A 289 1.31 -15.78 -15.20
CA VAL A 289 0.46 -16.77 -15.89
C VAL A 289 0.72 -16.90 -17.41
N LEU A 290 1.34 -15.89 -18.06
CA LEU A 290 1.68 -15.95 -19.49
C LEU A 290 3.02 -16.64 -19.76
N HIS A 291 3.97 -16.54 -18.82
CA HIS A 291 5.33 -17.06 -19.01
C HIS A 291 5.55 -18.38 -18.25
N ASP A 292 4.70 -18.72 -17.28
CA ASP A 292 4.78 -19.98 -16.56
C ASP A 292 4.47 -21.18 -17.50
N PRO A 293 4.98 -22.40 -17.25
CA PRO A 293 4.64 -23.58 -18.05
C PRO A 293 3.14 -23.80 -18.16
N GLY A 294 2.60 -23.68 -19.37
CA GLY A 294 1.15 -23.70 -19.63
C GLY A 294 0.55 -22.33 -20.00
N GLY A 295 1.35 -21.27 -20.02
CA GLY A 295 0.94 -19.91 -20.42
C GLY A 295 0.35 -19.82 -21.82
N ASP A 296 0.74 -20.73 -22.73
CA ASP A 296 0.16 -20.86 -24.07
C ASP A 296 -1.36 -21.05 -24.03
N ARG A 297 -1.86 -21.83 -23.07
CA ARG A 297 -3.29 -22.03 -22.86
C ARG A 297 -3.96 -20.74 -22.39
N VAL A 298 -3.33 -20.03 -21.45
CA VAL A 298 -3.83 -18.73 -20.96
C VAL A 298 -3.95 -17.74 -22.12
N ALA A 299 -2.90 -17.64 -22.95
CA ALA A 299 -2.89 -16.78 -24.11
C ALA A 299 -3.98 -17.14 -25.13
N ALA A 300 -4.21 -18.44 -25.39
CA ALA A 300 -5.26 -18.92 -26.27
C ALA A 300 -6.67 -18.59 -25.74
N ASP A 301 -6.90 -18.77 -24.43
CA ASP A 301 -8.18 -18.44 -23.78
C ASP A 301 -8.45 -16.92 -23.84
N ILE A 302 -7.41 -16.08 -23.66
CA ILE A 302 -7.52 -14.63 -23.83
C ILE A 302 -7.88 -14.28 -25.27
N VAL A 303 -7.22 -14.85 -26.28
CA VAL A 303 -7.54 -14.62 -27.70
C VAL A 303 -8.99 -15.00 -27.98
N ALA A 304 -9.42 -16.17 -27.51
CA ALA A 304 -10.80 -16.63 -27.72
C ALA A 304 -11.84 -15.69 -27.07
N TRP A 305 -11.49 -15.09 -25.94
CA TRP A 305 -12.34 -14.08 -25.28
C TRP A 305 -12.35 -12.77 -26.07
N LEU A 306 -11.18 -12.30 -26.53
CA LEU A 306 -11.06 -11.09 -27.35
C LEU A 306 -11.92 -11.20 -28.62
N ASP A 307 -11.90 -12.38 -29.28
CA ASP A 307 -12.67 -12.63 -30.51
C ASP A 307 -14.19 -12.40 -30.34
N LYS A 308 -14.71 -12.67 -29.15
CA LYS A 308 -16.12 -12.44 -28.83
C LYS A 308 -16.44 -10.96 -28.57
N HIS A 309 -15.47 -10.19 -28.07
CA HIS A 309 -15.70 -8.84 -27.54
C HIS A 309 -15.19 -7.72 -28.46
N THR A 310 -14.56 -8.06 -29.58
CA THR A 310 -14.05 -7.09 -30.57
C THR A 310 -14.63 -7.29 -31.98
N GLY A 311 -15.56 -8.21 -32.16
CA GLY A 311 -16.27 -8.42 -33.43
C GLY A 311 -17.20 -7.26 -33.80
N ALA A 312 -17.64 -7.18 -35.04
CA ALA A 312 -18.49 -6.08 -35.57
C ALA A 312 -19.77 -5.82 -34.75
N ALA A 313 -20.34 -6.85 -34.11
CA ALA A 313 -21.49 -6.72 -33.21
C ALA A 313 -21.17 -6.05 -31.88
N ALA A 314 -19.91 -6.10 -31.43
CA ALA A 314 -19.49 -5.52 -30.15
C ALA A 314 -19.24 -4.00 -30.26
N VAL A 315 -18.92 -3.51 -31.47
CA VAL A 315 -18.69 -2.07 -31.71
C VAL A 315 -20.00 -1.27 -31.60
N GLU A 316 -21.13 -1.89 -31.92
CA GLU A 316 -22.46 -1.29 -31.85
C GLU A 316 -23.03 -1.20 -30.43
N ALA A 317 -22.49 -2.03 -29.50
CA ALA A 317 -22.93 -2.13 -28.11
C ALA A 317 -22.06 -1.32 -27.10
N ALA A 318 -20.95 -0.72 -27.57
CA ALA A 318 -20.11 0.11 -26.70
C ALA A 318 -20.88 1.41 -26.36
N PRO A 319 -21.13 1.72 -25.07
CA PRO A 319 -21.77 2.98 -24.73
C PRO A 319 -20.91 4.13 -25.23
N ALA A 320 -21.54 5.06 -25.95
CA ALA A 320 -20.90 6.32 -26.34
C ALA A 320 -20.29 6.96 -25.07
N PRO A 321 -19.08 7.55 -25.15
CA PRO A 321 -18.49 8.22 -24.00
C PRO A 321 -19.53 9.21 -23.47
N ALA A 322 -19.88 9.05 -22.19
CA ALA A 322 -20.78 9.98 -21.54
C ALA A 322 -20.20 11.37 -21.74
N SER A 323 -20.92 12.23 -22.47
CA SER A 323 -20.56 13.63 -22.62
C SER A 323 -20.33 14.20 -21.24
N ALA A 324 -19.13 14.73 -21.01
CA ALA A 324 -18.78 15.39 -19.76
C ALA A 324 -19.92 16.37 -19.41
N PRO A 325 -20.47 16.32 -18.19
CA PRO A 325 -21.47 17.29 -17.79
C PRO A 325 -20.82 18.67 -17.86
N THR A 326 -21.34 19.51 -18.75
CA THR A 326 -21.10 20.95 -18.74
C THR A 326 -21.82 21.52 -17.53
N GLY A 327 -21.25 21.25 -16.35
CA GLY A 327 -21.65 21.80 -15.08
C GLY A 327 -20.62 22.83 -14.67
N THR A 328 -21.08 24.07 -14.58
CA THR A 328 -20.40 25.21 -13.98
C THR A 328 -19.63 24.75 -12.74
N LEU A 329 -18.35 25.12 -12.67
CA LEU A 329 -17.49 25.00 -11.49
C LEU A 329 -18.13 25.72 -10.30
N THR A 330 -19.07 25.09 -9.66
CA THR A 330 -19.38 25.37 -8.25
C THR A 330 -18.35 24.59 -7.44
N THR A 331 -17.61 25.34 -6.65
CA THR A 331 -16.51 24.91 -5.80
C THR A 331 -16.77 23.52 -5.21
N ALA A 332 -15.85 22.59 -5.49
CA ALA A 332 -15.90 21.17 -5.15
C ALA A 332 -15.79 20.88 -3.64
N THR A 333 -16.20 21.81 -2.78
CA THR A 333 -16.21 21.68 -1.31
C THR A 333 -17.51 21.15 -0.73
N GLU A 334 -18.58 21.02 -1.53
CA GLU A 334 -19.89 20.65 -0.96
C GLU A 334 -20.46 19.29 -1.42
N ARG A 335 -19.77 18.49 -2.23
CA ARG A 335 -20.25 17.17 -2.68
C ARG A 335 -19.39 15.97 -2.32
N LEU A 336 -18.51 16.09 -1.33
CA LEU A 336 -17.88 14.94 -0.68
C LEU A 336 -18.58 14.67 0.67
N GLY A 337 -19.86 14.41 0.63
CA GLY A 337 -20.60 13.76 1.71
C GLY A 337 -20.32 12.24 1.74
N GLY A 338 -19.08 11.84 1.49
CA GLY A 338 -18.57 10.53 1.83
C GLY A 338 -18.27 10.54 3.32
N ASP A 339 -18.69 9.50 4.03
CA ASP A 339 -18.44 9.19 5.42
C ASP A 339 -16.96 9.48 5.79
N ARG A 340 -16.70 10.70 6.25
CA ARG A 340 -15.40 11.08 6.77
C ARG A 340 -15.36 10.56 8.20
N SER A 341 -14.88 9.32 8.34
CA SER A 341 -14.50 8.83 9.66
C SER A 341 -13.65 9.90 10.35
N PRO A 342 -14.07 10.40 11.52
CA PRO A 342 -13.34 11.45 12.21
C PRO A 342 -11.90 10.99 12.45
N ARG A 343 -10.93 11.82 12.07
CA ARG A 343 -9.52 11.61 12.32
C ARG A 343 -9.12 12.44 13.51
N THR A 344 -8.51 11.84 14.50
CA THR A 344 -8.02 12.53 15.69
C THR A 344 -6.53 12.35 15.83
N MET A 345 -5.88 13.40 16.31
CA MET A 345 -4.48 13.38 16.72
C MET A 345 -4.40 13.90 18.15
N ALA A 346 -3.66 13.19 18.99
CA ALA A 346 -3.37 13.64 20.35
C ALA A 346 -1.86 13.58 20.61
N VAL A 347 -1.38 14.58 21.31
CA VAL A 347 0.00 14.67 21.80
C VAL A 347 -0.06 14.78 23.31
N GLU A 348 0.53 13.83 24.01
CA GLU A 348 0.62 13.82 25.46
C GLU A 348 2.08 14.04 25.86
N LEU A 349 2.29 14.95 26.81
CA LEU A 349 3.57 15.20 27.46
C LEU A 349 3.43 14.90 28.92
N ASP A 350 4.35 14.14 29.50
CA ASP A 350 4.38 13.84 30.93
C ASP A 350 5.79 13.86 31.49
N VAL A 351 5.87 14.14 32.80
CA VAL A 351 7.08 13.93 33.61
C VAL A 351 6.70 12.99 34.75
N ARG A 352 7.49 11.96 34.97
CA ARG A 352 7.29 10.99 36.05
C ARG A 352 8.43 11.11 37.04
N GLY A 353 8.09 11.29 38.34
CA GLY A 353 8.99 10.96 39.40
C GLY A 353 8.89 9.46 39.64
N GLU A 354 9.99 8.75 39.58
CA GLU A 354 10.04 7.30 39.69
C GLU A 354 10.95 6.89 40.89
N HIS A 355 10.61 5.77 41.53
CA HIS A 355 11.33 5.26 42.68
C HIS A 355 11.54 3.75 42.57
N GLU A 356 12.78 3.30 42.76
CA GLU A 356 13.22 1.90 42.71
C GLU A 356 14.09 1.58 43.91
N GLY A 357 13.63 0.71 44.83
CA GLY A 357 14.43 0.12 45.88
C GLY A 357 15.23 1.02 46.81
N GLY A 358 14.96 2.34 46.83
CA GLY A 358 15.72 3.35 47.57
C GLY A 358 16.31 4.44 46.68
N ASP A 359 16.39 4.22 45.40
CA ASP A 359 16.81 5.20 44.41
C ASP A 359 15.60 5.99 43.85
N ALA A 360 15.79 7.29 43.65
CA ALA A 360 14.80 8.15 43.07
C ALA A 360 15.30 8.70 41.71
N GLY A 361 14.41 8.85 40.79
CA GLY A 361 14.72 9.38 39.46
C GLY A 361 13.55 10.11 38.81
N ALA A 362 13.77 10.63 37.64
CA ALA A 362 12.74 11.25 36.84
C ALA A 362 12.88 10.87 35.37
N THR A 363 11.75 10.63 34.73
CA THR A 363 11.66 10.45 33.28
C THR A 363 10.66 11.42 32.69
N ALA A 364 10.90 11.84 31.44
CA ALA A 364 9.98 12.64 30.65
C ALA A 364 9.52 11.81 29.44
N GLY A 365 8.25 11.93 29.09
CA GLY A 365 7.64 11.20 27.97
C GLY A 365 6.92 12.13 27.02
N LEU A 366 6.97 11.76 25.74
CA LEU A 366 6.16 12.26 24.65
C LEU A 366 5.40 11.09 24.05
N ARG A 367 4.09 11.18 24.02
CA ARG A 367 3.21 10.19 23.38
C ARG A 367 2.44 10.84 22.25
N LEU A 368 2.55 10.29 21.08
CA LEU A 368 1.77 10.70 19.91
C LEU A 368 0.76 9.61 19.60
N ARG A 369 -0.51 9.98 19.44
CA ARG A 369 -1.59 9.05 19.07
C ARG A 369 -2.34 9.56 17.86
N LEU A 370 -2.68 8.65 16.96
CA LEU A 370 -3.52 8.86 15.81
C LEU A 370 -4.71 7.90 15.90
N GLY A 371 -5.90 8.38 15.60
CA GLY A 371 -7.11 7.56 15.64
C GLY A 371 -8.08 7.85 14.52
N THR A 372 -8.92 6.88 14.17
CA THR A 372 -9.99 7.00 13.19
C THR A 372 -11.25 6.29 13.66
N GLY A 373 -12.42 6.69 13.16
CA GLY A 373 -13.70 6.02 13.41
C GLY A 373 -14.53 6.68 14.55
N GLU A 374 -15.81 6.47 14.54
CA GLU A 374 -16.76 7.07 15.49
C GLU A 374 -17.08 6.14 16.69
N HIS A 375 -17.36 4.87 16.45
CA HIS A 375 -17.74 3.89 17.45
C HIS A 375 -16.72 2.78 17.59
N ILE A 376 -16.20 2.31 16.46
CA ILE A 376 -15.08 1.38 16.37
C ILE A 376 -14.07 1.97 15.40
N GLY A 377 -12.81 2.03 15.79
CA GLY A 377 -11.81 2.64 14.96
C GLY A 377 -10.42 2.12 15.21
N TYR A 378 -9.54 2.50 14.32
CA TYR A 378 -8.11 2.22 14.40
C TYR A 378 -7.43 3.25 15.29
N THR A 379 -6.44 2.83 16.10
CA THR A 379 -5.56 3.72 16.87
C THR A 379 -4.12 3.22 16.79
N GLY A 380 -3.19 4.15 16.73
CA GLY A 380 -1.77 3.84 16.73
C GLY A 380 -0.96 5.06 17.14
N GLY A 381 0.36 4.91 17.27
CA GLY A 381 1.19 6.05 17.67
C GLY A 381 2.62 5.69 18.03
N ILE A 382 3.29 6.62 18.66
CA ILE A 382 4.67 6.47 19.13
C ILE A 382 4.76 7.02 20.55
N ASP A 383 5.43 6.29 21.41
CA ASP A 383 5.83 6.70 22.76
C ASP A 383 7.34 6.86 22.81
N LEU A 384 7.80 8.00 23.25
CA LEU A 384 9.20 8.29 23.50
C LEU A 384 9.36 8.62 24.99
N ARG A 385 10.30 8.00 25.67
CA ARG A 385 10.61 8.29 27.06
C ARG A 385 12.11 8.30 27.29
N GLY A 386 12.55 9.24 28.08
CA GLY A 386 13.95 9.34 28.47
C GLY A 386 14.12 9.97 29.84
N GLY A 387 15.19 9.68 30.53
CA GLY A 387 15.49 10.23 31.84
C GLY A 387 16.58 9.49 32.58
N TYR A 388 16.54 9.59 33.89
CA TYR A 388 17.50 8.98 34.80
C TYR A 388 16.78 8.32 35.97
N LEU A 389 17.07 7.04 36.17
CA LEU A 389 16.63 6.25 37.32
C LEU A 389 17.75 5.25 37.63
N SER A 390 18.56 5.53 38.68
CA SER A 390 19.75 4.72 38.97
C SER A 390 20.68 4.46 37.78
N GLY A 391 20.58 5.32 36.77
CA GLY A 391 21.28 5.25 35.47
C GLY A 391 20.45 5.85 34.35
N ALA A 392 21.07 6.06 33.21
CA ALA A 392 20.38 6.56 32.01
C ALA A 392 19.33 5.56 31.53
N ARG A 393 18.15 6.07 31.21
CA ARG A 393 16.99 5.32 30.71
C ARG A 393 16.44 5.93 29.44
N TYR A 394 16.07 5.09 28.50
CA TYR A 394 15.32 5.49 27.30
C TYR A 394 14.36 4.37 26.89
N GLU A 395 13.30 4.78 26.19
CA GLU A 395 12.30 3.87 25.64
C GLU A 395 11.68 4.52 24.41
N VAL A 396 11.50 3.76 23.35
CA VAL A 396 10.86 4.16 22.11
C VAL A 396 9.94 3.04 21.68
N ASP A 397 8.63 3.25 21.82
CA ASP A 397 7.61 2.27 21.44
C ASP A 397 6.78 2.78 20.26
N GLY A 398 6.76 2.01 19.18
CA GLY A 398 5.82 2.20 18.09
C GLY A 398 4.59 1.32 18.28
N HIS A 399 3.43 1.92 18.46
CA HIS A 399 2.14 1.22 18.54
C HIS A 399 1.57 1.11 17.13
N LEU A 400 1.74 -0.06 16.49
CA LEU A 400 1.49 -0.30 15.08
C LEU A 400 0.06 -0.72 14.79
N LEU A 401 -0.52 -1.47 15.73
CA LEU A 401 -1.86 -2.03 15.66
C LEU A 401 -2.65 -1.57 16.86
N GLY A 402 -3.82 -1.03 16.63
CA GLY A 402 -4.71 -0.68 17.71
C GLY A 402 -6.16 -0.68 17.27
N LEU A 403 -7.01 -1.19 18.13
CA LEU A 403 -8.45 -1.13 18.03
C LEU A 403 -8.98 -0.31 19.20
N ALA A 404 -9.84 0.66 18.91
CA ALA A 404 -10.57 1.39 19.92
C ALA A 404 -12.08 1.20 19.74
N VAL A 405 -12.77 0.95 20.85
CA VAL A 405 -14.23 0.83 20.90
C VAL A 405 -14.77 1.90 21.80
N ARG A 406 -15.75 2.63 21.35
CA ARG A 406 -16.40 3.71 22.09
C ARG A 406 -17.87 3.39 22.36
N SER A 407 -18.28 3.54 23.61
CA SER A 407 -19.68 3.49 24.04
C SER A 407 -20.01 4.76 24.82
N GLY A 408 -20.76 5.67 24.22
CA GLY A 408 -20.97 7.01 24.75
C GLY A 408 -19.64 7.76 24.90
N ALA A 409 -19.34 8.24 26.11
CA ALA A 409 -18.10 8.94 26.42
C ALA A 409 -16.97 8.02 26.95
N THR A 410 -17.18 6.71 27.01
CA THR A 410 -16.17 5.73 27.45
C THR A 410 -15.46 5.15 26.26
N THR A 411 -14.13 5.07 26.32
CA THR A 411 -13.27 4.47 25.27
C THR A 411 -12.45 3.35 25.87
N LEU A 412 -12.46 2.20 25.22
CA LEU A 412 -11.57 1.07 25.45
C LEU A 412 -10.69 0.89 24.22
N SER A 413 -9.38 0.81 24.40
CA SER A 413 -8.47 0.53 23.29
C SER A 413 -7.43 -0.51 23.66
N VAL A 414 -7.02 -1.27 22.64
CA VAL A 414 -5.90 -2.21 22.69
C VAL A 414 -4.93 -1.82 21.61
N THR A 415 -3.66 -1.70 21.93
CA THR A 415 -2.59 -1.46 20.95
C THR A 415 -1.47 -2.47 21.11
N ALA A 416 -0.81 -2.81 20.01
CA ALA A 416 0.39 -3.64 19.97
C ALA A 416 1.43 -3.03 19.04
N GLY A 417 2.70 -3.30 19.27
CA GLY A 417 3.75 -2.68 18.50
C GLY A 417 5.12 -3.32 18.65
N ILE A 418 6.13 -2.54 18.32
CA ILE A 418 7.54 -2.88 18.53
C ILE A 418 8.23 -1.71 19.21
N GLY A 419 9.11 -1.99 20.16
CA GLY A 419 9.84 -0.99 20.89
C GLY A 419 11.29 -1.37 21.12
N ILE A 420 12.06 -0.36 21.49
CA ILE A 420 13.41 -0.49 22.02
C ILE A 420 13.49 0.28 23.32
N GLY A 421 14.09 -0.30 24.32
CA GLY A 421 14.28 0.33 25.63
C GLY A 421 15.64 0.02 26.21
N GLY A 422 16.10 0.85 27.14
CA GLY A 422 17.34 0.65 27.84
C GLY A 422 17.32 1.26 29.22
N LEU A 423 17.96 0.57 30.17
CA LEU A 423 18.19 1.01 31.52
C LEU A 423 19.63 0.65 31.93
N ARG A 424 20.36 1.61 32.54
CA ARG A 424 21.74 1.37 33.07
C ARG A 424 22.72 0.83 32.03
N GLY A 425 22.53 1.16 30.75
CA GLY A 425 23.40 0.71 29.66
C GLY A 425 23.03 -0.64 29.03
N ALA A 426 22.10 -1.40 29.64
CA ALA A 426 21.48 -2.56 29.00
C ALA A 426 20.32 -2.11 28.09
N GLY A 427 20.18 -2.74 26.92
CA GLY A 427 19.10 -2.43 25.97
C GLY A 427 18.48 -3.69 25.38
N ALA A 428 17.19 -3.63 25.10
CA ALA A 428 16.44 -4.72 24.51
C ALA A 428 15.44 -4.21 23.48
N THR A 429 15.15 -5.06 22.51
CA THR A 429 13.99 -4.90 21.61
C THR A 429 12.85 -5.72 22.18
N HIS A 430 11.65 -5.14 22.24
CA HIS A 430 10.48 -5.79 22.82
C HIS A 430 9.21 -5.56 22.00
N LEU A 431 8.18 -6.37 22.27
CA LEU A 431 6.84 -6.23 21.73
C LEU A 431 5.92 -5.64 22.80
N PRO A 432 5.61 -4.34 22.79
CA PRO A 432 4.65 -3.75 23.71
C PRO A 432 3.21 -4.07 23.27
N VAL A 433 2.37 -4.44 24.25
CA VAL A 433 0.92 -4.51 24.13
C VAL A 433 0.31 -3.68 25.24
N GLU A 434 -0.53 -2.71 24.88
CA GLU A 434 -1.18 -1.81 25.86
C GLU A 434 -2.70 -1.94 25.76
N LEU A 435 -3.36 -2.08 26.90
CA LEU A 435 -4.80 -1.92 27.09
C LEU A 435 -5.05 -0.57 27.77
N ALA A 436 -5.94 0.25 27.22
CA ALA A 436 -6.28 1.53 27.82
C ALA A 436 -7.81 1.68 27.93
N LEU A 437 -8.25 2.21 29.07
CA LEU A 437 -9.64 2.56 29.36
C LEU A 437 -9.70 4.02 29.76
N GLU A 438 -10.65 4.74 29.20
CA GLU A 438 -10.95 6.12 29.56
C GLU A 438 -12.47 6.31 29.71
N ALA A 439 -12.90 6.86 30.83
CA ALA A 439 -14.30 7.07 31.16
C ALA A 439 -14.55 8.42 31.85
N PRO A 440 -15.72 9.03 31.66
CA PRO A 440 -16.08 10.27 32.34
C PRO A 440 -16.25 10.05 33.85
N LEU A 441 -15.75 11.00 34.64
CA LEU A 441 -15.92 11.02 36.09
C LEU A 441 -16.24 12.49 36.52
N GLY A 442 -17.52 12.85 36.51
CA GLY A 442 -17.97 14.22 36.77
C GLY A 442 -17.35 15.24 35.80
N PRO A 443 -16.67 16.29 36.29
CA PRO A 443 -15.99 17.26 35.43
C PRO A 443 -14.63 16.80 34.89
N THR A 444 -14.20 15.58 35.26
CA THR A 444 -12.92 15.00 34.88
C THR A 444 -13.14 13.70 34.08
N ARG A 445 -12.06 13.11 33.62
CA ARG A 445 -12.05 11.76 33.05
C ARG A 445 -11.05 10.90 33.85
N ALA A 446 -11.50 9.72 34.26
CA ALA A 446 -10.62 8.69 34.76
C ALA A 446 -10.02 7.94 33.57
N PHE A 447 -8.74 7.66 33.64
CA PHE A 447 -8.08 6.79 32.67
C PHE A 447 -7.18 5.77 33.35
N ALA A 448 -7.07 4.60 32.75
CA ALA A 448 -6.16 3.56 33.16
C ALA A 448 -5.52 2.94 31.90
N ARG A 449 -4.25 2.62 32.03
CA ARG A 449 -3.49 1.91 30.99
C ARG A 449 -2.72 0.77 31.65
N ALA A 450 -2.67 -0.37 31.00
CA ALA A 450 -1.87 -1.50 31.41
C ALA A 450 -1.16 -2.06 30.18
N GLY A 451 0.13 -2.28 30.28
CA GLY A 451 0.95 -2.76 29.19
C GLY A 451 1.78 -3.98 29.61
N LEU A 452 2.07 -4.83 28.65
CA LEU A 452 3.01 -5.95 28.74
C LEU A 452 4.01 -5.83 27.59
N GLY A 453 5.28 -6.16 27.85
CA GLY A 453 6.33 -6.18 26.84
C GLY A 453 7.08 -7.52 26.86
N TRP A 454 7.20 -8.15 25.70
CA TRP A 454 7.98 -9.38 25.51
C TRP A 454 9.27 -9.08 24.79
N ARG A 455 10.39 -9.46 25.37
CA ARG A 455 11.70 -9.24 24.77
C ARG A 455 11.91 -10.13 23.53
N LEU A 456 12.34 -9.52 22.44
CA LEU A 456 12.73 -10.21 21.21
C LEU A 456 14.25 -10.44 21.13
N GLY A 457 15.05 -9.57 21.76
CA GLY A 457 16.51 -9.65 21.75
C GLY A 457 17.14 -8.52 22.56
N GLY A 458 18.44 -8.61 22.82
CA GLY A 458 19.19 -7.67 23.65
C GLY A 458 19.49 -8.21 25.05
N ALA A 459 20.12 -7.37 25.91
CA ALA A 459 20.43 -7.73 27.29
C ALA A 459 19.19 -7.65 28.18
N ALA A 460 19.02 -8.60 29.11
CA ALA A 460 18.00 -8.51 30.14
C ALA A 460 18.31 -7.38 31.11
N TYR A 461 17.28 -6.75 31.67
CA TYR A 461 17.43 -5.76 32.73
C TYR A 461 17.93 -6.43 34.04
N THR A 462 17.56 -7.70 34.25
CA THR A 462 18.08 -8.57 35.33
C THR A 462 18.20 -10.02 34.83
N GLU A 463 19.04 -10.85 35.47
CA GLU A 463 19.28 -12.24 35.06
C GLU A 463 18.10 -13.19 35.38
N ASP A 464 17.14 -12.79 36.23
CA ASP A 464 16.10 -13.65 36.79
C ASP A 464 14.70 -13.45 36.19
N ALA A 465 14.57 -12.74 35.06
CA ALA A 465 13.29 -12.41 34.47
C ALA A 465 12.68 -13.58 33.67
N PHE A 466 11.94 -14.46 34.35
CA PHE A 466 11.03 -15.41 33.69
C PHE A 466 9.60 -15.23 34.23
N GLY A 467 8.80 -14.42 33.52
CA GLY A 467 7.37 -14.24 33.76
C GLY A 467 6.58 -14.34 32.46
N LEU A 468 5.26 -14.08 32.52
CA LEU A 468 4.37 -13.98 31.35
C LEU A 468 4.80 -12.88 30.36
N ALA A 469 5.56 -11.90 30.83
CA ALA A 469 6.17 -10.83 30.03
C ALA A 469 7.46 -10.37 30.72
N ASP A 470 8.43 -9.89 29.95
CA ASP A 470 9.70 -9.34 30.44
C ASP A 470 9.51 -7.94 31.06
N GLU A 471 8.43 -7.27 30.72
CA GLU A 471 8.06 -5.95 31.24
C GLU A 471 6.55 -5.86 31.46
N ALA A 472 6.14 -5.28 32.59
CA ALA A 472 4.74 -4.92 32.86
C ALA A 472 4.64 -3.45 33.26
N THR A 473 3.65 -2.75 32.72
CA THR A 473 3.40 -1.34 33.02
C THR A 473 1.96 -1.12 33.44
N ALA A 474 1.72 -0.21 34.38
CA ALA A 474 0.39 0.28 34.68
C ALA A 474 0.43 1.78 34.97
N LEU A 475 -0.59 2.48 34.55
CA LEU A 475 -0.76 3.90 34.80
C LEU A 475 -2.25 4.18 34.99
N ALA A 476 -2.62 4.83 36.09
CA ALA A 476 -4.00 5.21 36.33
C ALA A 476 -4.06 6.63 36.89
N GLY A 477 -4.98 7.43 36.40
CA GLY A 477 -5.04 8.83 36.78
C GLY A 477 -6.34 9.52 36.41
N LEU A 478 -6.34 10.83 36.67
CA LEU A 478 -7.43 11.74 36.36
C LEU A 478 -6.94 12.84 35.41
N ARG A 479 -7.75 13.15 34.42
CA ARG A 479 -7.53 14.23 33.45
C ARG A 479 -8.64 15.29 33.62
N LEU A 480 -8.29 16.55 33.60
CA LEU A 480 -9.27 17.65 33.60
C LEU A 480 -9.80 17.85 32.18
N GLY A 481 -11.12 18.10 32.06
CA GLY A 481 -11.80 18.39 30.80
C GLY A 481 -12.93 17.42 30.48
N ARG A 482 -13.95 17.88 29.77
CA ARG A 482 -15.21 17.14 29.62
C ARG A 482 -15.31 16.22 28.42
N ASP A 483 -14.77 16.47 27.29
CA ASP A 483 -15.00 15.65 26.07
C ASP A 483 -13.68 15.41 25.33
N HIS A 484 -12.83 14.56 25.92
CA HIS A 484 -11.47 14.41 25.48
C HIS A 484 -11.11 12.93 25.35
N GLY A 485 -10.98 12.51 24.21
CA GLY A 485 -10.48 11.20 23.82
C GLY A 485 -10.19 11.24 22.33
N TYR A 486 -9.50 10.25 21.82
CA TYR A 486 -9.17 10.12 20.40
C TYR A 486 -10.37 10.24 19.45
N TRP A 487 -11.59 10.24 20.00
CA TRP A 487 -12.86 10.12 19.27
C TRP A 487 -13.82 11.28 19.63
N SER A 488 -13.31 12.36 20.21
CA SER A 488 -14.12 13.52 20.54
C SER A 488 -14.61 14.25 19.28
N THR A 489 -15.85 14.71 19.30
CA THR A 489 -16.40 15.62 18.28
C THR A 489 -15.86 17.04 18.41
N VAL A 490 -15.09 17.33 19.46
CA VAL A 490 -14.40 18.62 19.66
C VAL A 490 -13.21 18.70 18.74
N ARG A 491 -13.11 19.77 17.97
CA ARG A 491 -12.05 19.95 16.95
C ARG A 491 -10.65 20.13 17.52
N ALA A 492 -10.52 20.64 18.76
CA ALA A 492 -9.27 20.75 19.49
C ALA A 492 -9.51 20.98 20.98
N GLY A 493 -8.57 20.58 21.82
CA GLY A 493 -8.62 20.81 23.27
C GLY A 493 -7.29 20.52 23.97
N ALA A 494 -7.25 20.78 25.28
CA ALA A 494 -6.12 20.48 26.15
C ALA A 494 -6.61 20.00 27.51
N GLY A 495 -5.91 19.03 28.10
CA GLY A 495 -6.25 18.49 29.43
C GLY A 495 -5.02 18.13 30.24
N PRO A 496 -4.73 18.87 31.33
CA PRO A 496 -3.71 18.41 32.29
C PRO A 496 -4.18 17.16 33.03
N PHE A 497 -3.25 16.33 33.43
CA PHE A 497 -3.54 15.12 34.17
C PHE A 497 -2.53 14.85 35.30
N VAL A 498 -2.95 14.03 36.26
CA VAL A 498 -2.11 13.39 37.27
C VAL A 498 -2.39 11.91 37.28
N ALA A 499 -1.34 11.10 37.40
CA ALA A 499 -1.49 9.65 37.44
C ALA A 499 -0.45 9.00 38.37
N VAL A 500 -0.79 7.82 38.89
CA VAL A 500 0.14 6.91 39.54
C VAL A 500 0.68 5.95 38.48
N THR A 501 1.95 5.65 38.52
CA THR A 501 2.61 4.75 37.59
C THR A 501 3.22 3.58 38.33
N TYR A 502 3.15 2.41 37.72
CA TYR A 502 3.85 1.20 38.14
C TYR A 502 4.52 0.57 36.92
N ARG A 503 5.70 0.07 37.09
CA ARG A 503 6.42 -0.72 36.10
C ARG A 503 7.17 -1.86 36.79
N ASN A 504 7.13 -3.02 36.17
CA ASN A 504 8.06 -4.10 36.47
C ASN A 504 8.99 -4.27 35.27
N LEU A 505 10.26 -4.13 35.47
CA LEU A 505 11.31 -4.20 34.48
C LEU A 505 12.19 -5.40 34.75
N GLY A 506 11.80 -6.58 34.28
CA GLY A 506 12.54 -7.79 34.47
C GLY A 506 12.72 -8.16 35.97
N GLY A 507 11.63 -8.10 36.78
CA GLY A 507 11.62 -8.39 38.19
C GLY A 507 11.91 -7.18 39.11
N VAL A 508 12.21 -6.00 38.57
CA VAL A 508 12.42 -4.78 39.34
C VAL A 508 11.16 -3.91 39.34
N ASP A 509 10.63 -3.66 40.54
CA ASP A 509 9.44 -2.82 40.71
C ASP A 509 9.79 -1.33 40.77
N VAL A 510 9.17 -0.53 39.91
CA VAL A 510 9.33 0.92 39.82
C VAL A 510 7.97 1.58 40.02
N TRP A 511 7.85 2.40 41.06
CA TRP A 511 6.64 3.17 41.33
C TRP A 511 6.87 4.66 41.06
N GLY A 512 5.83 5.39 40.68
CA GLY A 512 5.99 6.78 40.42
C GLY A 512 4.69 7.56 40.35
N VAL A 513 4.83 8.86 40.16
CA VAL A 513 3.75 9.79 39.88
C VAL A 513 4.06 10.53 38.59
N ALA A 514 3.10 10.54 37.68
CA ALA A 514 3.16 11.31 36.45
C ALA A 514 2.34 12.59 36.55
N LEU A 515 2.91 13.67 36.08
CA LEU A 515 2.22 14.94 35.83
C LEU A 515 2.39 15.27 34.34
N GLY A 516 1.30 15.60 33.68
CA GLY A 516 1.39 15.85 32.26
C GLY A 516 0.20 16.61 31.71
N GLY A 517 0.17 16.72 30.40
CA GLY A 517 -0.93 17.32 29.64
C GLY A 517 -1.06 16.69 28.28
N GLU A 518 -2.26 16.67 27.77
CA GLU A 518 -2.58 16.22 26.42
C GLU A 518 -3.15 17.38 25.62
N LEU A 519 -2.69 17.48 24.36
CA LEU A 519 -3.28 18.32 23.33
C LEU A 519 -3.89 17.40 22.28
N TRP A 520 -5.11 17.70 21.86
CA TRP A 520 -5.76 16.91 20.80
C TRP A 520 -6.42 17.83 19.77
N GLY A 521 -6.52 17.30 18.55
CA GLY A 521 -7.24 17.92 17.45
C GLY A 521 -7.84 16.84 16.54
N GLY A 522 -8.94 17.16 15.89
CA GLY A 522 -9.61 16.27 14.95
C GLY A 522 -10.43 17.04 13.91
N ASN A 523 -10.64 16.43 12.76
CA ASN A 523 -11.48 16.93 11.66
C ASN A 523 -12.84 16.22 11.66
#